data_956e230b40fcf39ed9987345794d8c03
#
_entry.id   956e230b40fcf39ed9987345794d8c03
#
_cell.length_a   1.000
_cell.length_b   1.000
_cell.length_c   1.000
_cell.angle_alpha   90.00
_cell.angle_beta   90.00
_cell.angle_gamma   90.00
#
_symmetry.space_group_name_H-M   'P 1'
#
loop_
_entity.id
_entity.type
_entity.pdbx_description
1 polymer ?
#
loop_
_entity_poly.entity_id
_entity_poly.type
_entity_poly.pdbx_seq_one_letter_code
_entity_poly.pdbx_strand_id
1 'polypeptide(L)'
;MDTLHLLCFIIFLALPLRLTSKQYSGGFNEDYDGPFEVQETDEEDEFDEFLNLPNWESGGRKKDVSNVEAFGAIGDGVSDDTKAFVGAWEKACSKRGNSIFLVPKGKRYLVSANKFKGPCAGQLVIQIDGTIVAPDDPKIWDPDHPRMWLGYYNLSNVFFQGKGAIDGSGSKWWAASCKRNKSNPCIGAPTALTIDSSSRVRVRDLTVKNGQQMHFTIAWSETVRVSGVTVLAPGNSPNTDGIHVTSSKNVVLQNCVIGAGWHLALRFIMLIFELKGNQMLFCIMVCVLIFR
;
A
#
# COMPACT_ATOMS: atom_id res chain seq x y z
N MET A 1 18.14 -17.30 23.90
CA MET A 1 18.05 -16.20 22.91
C MET A 1 18.37 -16.83 21.57
N ASP A 2 17.40 -17.47 20.95
CA ASP A 2 17.62 -18.24 19.73
C ASP A 2 17.12 -17.44 18.55
N THR A 3 18.07 -17.05 17.71
CA THR A 3 17.84 -16.38 16.43
C THR A 3 17.23 -17.39 15.47
N LEU A 4 15.90 -17.31 15.32
CA LEU A 4 15.18 -18.09 14.33
C LEU A 4 15.42 -17.45 12.96
N HIS A 5 16.25 -18.09 12.14
CA HIS A 5 16.49 -17.70 10.76
C HIS A 5 15.24 -17.96 9.92
N LEU A 6 14.67 -16.89 9.39
CA LEU A 6 13.62 -16.90 8.37
C LEU A 6 14.24 -17.44 7.07
N LEU A 7 13.99 -18.71 6.75
CA LEU A 7 14.38 -19.29 5.45
C LEU A 7 13.35 -18.86 4.40
N CYS A 8 13.63 -17.77 3.70
CA CYS A 8 12.94 -17.43 2.45
C CYS A 8 13.51 -18.32 1.35
N PHE A 9 12.76 -19.31 0.88
CA PHE A 9 13.13 -20.05 -0.32
C PHE A 9 12.81 -19.18 -1.54
N ILE A 10 13.84 -18.59 -2.12
CA ILE A 10 13.76 -17.97 -3.44
C ILE A 10 13.83 -19.11 -4.44
N ILE A 11 12.69 -19.58 -4.92
CA ILE A 11 12.65 -20.51 -6.03
C ILE A 11 12.75 -19.67 -7.31
N PHE A 12 13.96 -19.60 -7.89
CA PHE A 12 14.13 -19.19 -9.26
C PHE A 12 13.60 -20.30 -10.15
N LEU A 13 12.32 -20.33 -10.41
CA LEU A 13 11.76 -21.13 -11.49
C LEU A 13 12.03 -20.38 -12.81
N ALA A 14 13.19 -20.65 -13.41
CA ALA A 14 13.34 -20.50 -14.85
C ALA A 14 12.48 -21.59 -15.52
N LEU A 15 11.17 -21.46 -15.40
CA LEU A 15 10.24 -22.25 -16.21
C LEU A 15 10.30 -21.68 -17.63
N PRO A 16 10.71 -22.47 -18.63
CA PRO A 16 10.40 -22.11 -19.99
C PRO A 16 8.86 -22.09 -20.09
N LEU A 17 8.30 -20.92 -20.27
CA LEU A 17 6.90 -20.77 -20.66
C LEU A 17 6.69 -21.60 -21.94
N ARG A 18 6.23 -22.83 -21.77
CA ARG A 18 5.60 -23.55 -22.86
C ARG A 18 4.26 -22.89 -23.10
N LEU A 19 4.30 -21.82 -23.87
CA LEU A 19 3.13 -21.36 -24.60
C LEU A 19 2.67 -22.52 -25.48
N THR A 20 1.53 -23.12 -25.15
CA THR A 20 0.82 -23.98 -26.08
C THR A 20 0.41 -23.11 -27.27
N SER A 21 1.24 -23.09 -28.28
CA SER A 21 0.96 -22.45 -29.55
C SER A 21 -0.24 -23.14 -30.18
N LYS A 22 -1.43 -22.53 -30.10
CA LYS A 22 -2.40 -22.73 -31.18
C LYS A 22 -1.79 -22.11 -32.43
N GLN A 23 -1.43 -22.97 -33.36
CA GLN A 23 -0.96 -22.57 -34.70
C GLN A 23 -1.98 -21.64 -35.33
N TYR A 24 -1.66 -20.36 -35.42
CA TYR A 24 -2.27 -19.44 -36.36
C TYR A 24 -1.24 -19.20 -37.47
N SER A 25 -1.53 -19.80 -38.66
CA SER A 25 -0.84 -19.48 -39.91
C SER A 25 -1.39 -18.14 -40.41
N GLY A 26 -0.65 -17.07 -40.28
CA GLY A 26 -0.99 -15.77 -40.82
C GLY A 26 0.25 -14.87 -40.79
N GLY A 27 0.61 -14.35 -41.96
CA GLY A 27 1.89 -13.73 -42.29
C GLY A 27 2.32 -12.59 -41.38
N PHE A 28 3.63 -12.47 -41.22
CA PHE A 28 4.33 -11.37 -40.61
C PHE A 28 4.07 -10.07 -41.41
N ASN A 29 3.45 -9.08 -40.76
CA ASN A 29 3.62 -7.68 -41.12
C ASN A 29 4.28 -7.00 -39.93
N GLU A 30 5.53 -6.59 -40.13
CA GLU A 30 6.23 -5.61 -39.30
C GLU A 30 5.55 -4.27 -39.57
N ASP A 31 4.90 -3.71 -38.55
CA ASP A 31 4.55 -2.31 -38.30
C ASP A 31 3.33 -2.24 -37.39
N TYR A 32 3.51 -2.42 -36.07
CA TYR A 32 2.51 -2.00 -35.10
C TYR A 32 3.20 -1.36 -33.87
N ASP A 33 3.35 -0.06 -33.94
CA ASP A 33 3.81 0.79 -32.85
C ASP A 33 2.58 1.39 -32.16
N GLY A 34 1.81 0.55 -31.48
CA GLY A 34 0.66 0.93 -30.67
C GLY A 34 0.91 0.62 -29.19
N PRO A 35 0.34 1.37 -28.24
CA PRO A 35 0.49 1.08 -26.84
C PRO A 35 -0.09 -0.31 -26.52
N PHE A 36 0.72 -1.13 -25.84
CA PHE A 36 0.33 -2.46 -25.39
C PHE A 36 -0.78 -2.32 -24.33
N GLU A 37 -2.03 -2.42 -24.74
CA GLU A 37 -3.16 -2.59 -23.82
C GLU A 37 -3.06 -3.97 -23.19
N VAL A 38 -2.66 -4.01 -21.92
CA VAL A 38 -2.82 -5.20 -21.09
C VAL A 38 -4.32 -5.36 -20.87
N GLN A 39 -4.95 -6.31 -21.53
CA GLN A 39 -6.28 -6.77 -21.16
C GLN A 39 -6.19 -7.24 -19.70
N GLU A 40 -6.88 -6.54 -18.80
CA GLU A 40 -7.12 -6.99 -17.44
C GLU A 40 -7.89 -8.31 -17.54
N THR A 41 -7.21 -9.41 -17.25
CA THR A 41 -7.82 -10.74 -17.30
C THR A 41 -8.61 -10.99 -16.02
N ASP A 42 -9.72 -11.73 -16.15
CA ASP A 42 -10.67 -12.13 -15.09
C ASP A 42 -10.05 -12.91 -13.90
N GLU A 43 -8.74 -13.10 -13.89
CA GLU A 43 -7.99 -13.79 -12.81
C GLU A 43 -8.06 -13.08 -11.44
N GLU A 44 -8.34 -11.77 -11.43
CA GLU A 44 -8.48 -11.03 -10.17
C GLU A 44 -9.77 -11.38 -9.45
N ASP A 45 -10.86 -11.61 -10.17
CA ASP A 45 -12.18 -11.90 -9.58
C ASP A 45 -12.23 -13.32 -9.00
N GLU A 46 -11.61 -14.30 -9.67
CA GLU A 46 -11.55 -15.69 -9.16
C GLU A 46 -10.76 -15.79 -7.85
N PHE A 47 -9.67 -15.01 -7.71
CA PHE A 47 -8.89 -14.99 -6.48
C PHE A 47 -9.61 -14.28 -5.33
N ASP A 48 -10.42 -13.27 -5.62
CA ASP A 48 -11.23 -12.55 -4.63
C ASP A 48 -12.37 -13.40 -4.09
N GLU A 49 -12.99 -14.24 -4.91
CA GLU A 49 -13.98 -15.22 -4.49
C GLU A 49 -13.37 -16.24 -3.52
N PHE A 50 -12.14 -16.69 -3.79
CA PHE A 50 -11.38 -17.59 -2.91
C PHE A 50 -11.10 -16.99 -1.53
N LEU A 51 -10.81 -15.69 -1.44
CA LEU A 51 -10.55 -14.99 -0.19
C LEU A 51 -11.82 -14.48 0.51
N ASN A 52 -13.03 -14.67 -0.06
CA ASN A 52 -14.28 -14.07 0.43
C ASN A 52 -14.14 -12.55 0.65
N LEU A 53 -13.38 -11.87 -0.19
CA LEU A 53 -13.30 -10.41 -0.16
C LEU A 53 -14.58 -9.82 -0.76
N PRO A 54 -15.15 -8.76 -0.17
CA PRO A 54 -16.37 -8.16 -0.69
C PRO A 54 -16.17 -7.68 -2.13
N ASN A 55 -17.04 -8.09 -3.06
CA ASN A 55 -17.07 -7.51 -4.39
C ASN A 55 -17.70 -6.11 -4.30
N TRP A 56 -16.86 -5.09 -4.47
CA TRP A 56 -17.26 -3.70 -4.35
C TRP A 56 -18.14 -3.21 -5.52
N GLU A 57 -17.96 -3.76 -6.71
CA GLU A 57 -18.61 -3.27 -7.92
C GLU A 57 -20.09 -3.68 -8.04
N SER A 58 -20.49 -4.78 -7.40
CA SER A 58 -21.82 -5.38 -7.56
C SER A 58 -22.97 -4.70 -6.80
N GLY A 59 -22.69 -3.65 -6.02
CA GLY A 59 -23.70 -3.01 -5.16
C GLY A 59 -24.32 -1.75 -5.77
N GLY A 60 -25.43 -1.85 -6.51
CA GLY A 60 -26.22 -0.71 -6.98
C GLY A 60 -26.83 0.20 -5.91
N ARG A 61 -26.29 0.21 -4.67
CA ARG A 61 -26.74 1.05 -3.56
C ARG A 61 -26.11 2.44 -3.64
N LYS A 62 -26.90 3.47 -3.33
CA LYS A 62 -26.41 4.85 -3.22
C LYS A 62 -25.24 4.93 -2.23
N LYS A 63 -24.08 5.35 -2.71
CA LYS A 63 -22.87 5.51 -1.91
C LYS A 63 -22.89 6.86 -1.20
N ASP A 64 -22.57 6.87 0.10
CA ASP A 64 -22.44 8.13 0.88
C ASP A 64 -20.96 8.58 0.79
N VAL A 65 -20.71 9.73 0.17
CA VAL A 65 -19.37 10.25 -0.08
C VAL A 65 -19.01 11.30 0.96
N SER A 66 -17.95 11.06 1.71
CA SER A 66 -17.31 11.99 2.63
C SER A 66 -16.03 12.53 1.96
N ASN A 67 -16.19 13.59 1.17
CA ASN A 67 -15.09 14.29 0.51
C ASN A 67 -14.37 15.18 1.52
N VAL A 68 -13.03 15.04 1.68
CA VAL A 68 -12.23 15.82 2.64
C VAL A 68 -12.39 17.34 2.44
N GLU A 69 -12.61 17.81 1.22
CA GLU A 69 -12.84 19.24 0.93
C GLU A 69 -14.16 19.74 1.53
N ALA A 70 -15.18 18.90 1.63
CA ALA A 70 -16.44 19.26 2.28
C ALA A 70 -16.28 19.43 3.81
N PHE A 71 -15.17 18.99 4.37
CA PHE A 71 -14.77 19.15 5.77
C PHE A 71 -13.71 20.25 5.96
N GLY A 72 -13.40 21.00 4.91
CA GLY A 72 -12.51 22.15 4.96
C GLY A 72 -11.08 21.91 4.52
N ALA A 73 -10.78 20.77 3.89
CA ALA A 73 -9.44 20.55 3.33
C ALA A 73 -9.18 21.50 2.15
N ILE A 74 -8.04 22.19 2.17
CA ILE A 74 -7.61 23.16 1.16
C ILE A 74 -6.89 22.47 0.02
N GLY A 75 -5.97 21.55 0.36
CA GLY A 75 -5.23 20.76 -0.63
C GLY A 75 -4.20 21.56 -1.41
N ASP A 76 -3.59 22.58 -0.78
CA ASP A 76 -2.52 23.43 -1.36
C ASP A 76 -1.10 22.86 -1.10
N GLY A 77 -1.00 21.80 -0.28
CA GLY A 77 0.25 21.16 0.13
C GLY A 77 1.01 21.91 1.24
N VAL A 78 0.42 22.95 1.81
CA VAL A 78 1.03 23.81 2.85
C VAL A 78 0.15 23.93 4.08
N SER A 79 -1.15 24.15 3.89
CA SER A 79 -2.13 24.24 4.96
C SER A 79 -2.37 22.85 5.58
N ASP A 80 -2.48 22.79 6.89
CA ASP A 80 -2.74 21.53 7.61
C ASP A 80 -4.20 21.09 7.42
N ASP A 81 -4.40 20.07 6.63
CA ASP A 81 -5.70 19.48 6.30
C ASP A 81 -6.12 18.36 7.29
N THR A 82 -5.34 18.10 8.33
CA THR A 82 -5.52 16.95 9.25
C THR A 82 -6.93 16.91 9.84
N LYS A 83 -7.44 18.06 10.32
CA LYS A 83 -8.79 18.14 10.93
C LYS A 83 -9.90 17.77 9.94
N ALA A 84 -9.75 18.20 8.68
CA ALA A 84 -10.70 17.85 7.62
C ALA A 84 -10.69 16.35 7.31
N PHE A 85 -9.51 15.73 7.30
CA PHE A 85 -9.36 14.28 7.13
C PHE A 85 -10.00 13.51 8.28
N VAL A 86 -9.78 13.93 9.53
CA VAL A 86 -10.40 13.32 10.71
C VAL A 86 -11.93 13.41 10.64
N GLY A 87 -12.49 14.59 10.36
CA GLY A 87 -13.92 14.77 10.26
C GLY A 87 -14.57 13.96 9.13
N ALA A 88 -13.91 13.92 7.96
CA ALA A 88 -14.37 13.09 6.84
C ALA A 88 -14.31 11.60 7.17
N TRP A 89 -13.26 11.15 7.87
CA TRP A 89 -13.11 9.77 8.34
C TRP A 89 -14.23 9.38 9.32
N GLU A 90 -14.45 10.17 10.36
CA GLU A 90 -15.48 9.91 11.36
C GLU A 90 -16.86 9.77 10.71
N LYS A 91 -17.16 10.66 9.76
CA LYS A 91 -18.39 10.61 8.99
C LYS A 91 -18.51 9.34 8.16
N ALA A 92 -17.47 9.00 7.38
CA ALA A 92 -17.47 7.82 6.53
C ALA A 92 -17.56 6.52 7.35
N CYS A 93 -16.76 6.41 8.40
CA CYS A 93 -16.68 5.21 9.25
C CYS A 93 -17.94 4.99 10.10
N SER A 94 -18.66 6.04 10.49
CA SER A 94 -19.92 5.93 11.25
C SER A 94 -21.13 5.54 10.41
N LYS A 95 -21.02 5.53 9.09
CA LYS A 95 -22.15 5.22 8.20
C LYS A 95 -22.45 3.72 8.13
N ARG A 96 -23.72 3.38 8.27
CA ARG A 96 -24.22 2.04 7.97
C ARG A 96 -24.43 1.89 6.46
N GLY A 97 -23.95 0.80 5.89
CA GLY A 97 -23.97 0.53 4.46
C GLY A 97 -22.68 0.98 3.77
N ASN A 98 -22.76 1.32 2.47
CA ASN A 98 -21.58 1.62 1.66
C ASN A 98 -21.20 3.10 1.76
N SER A 99 -19.99 3.39 2.19
CA SER A 99 -19.47 4.76 2.30
C SER A 99 -18.15 4.91 1.59
N ILE A 100 -17.84 6.14 1.17
CA ILE A 100 -16.57 6.51 0.54
C ILE A 100 -15.95 7.64 1.34
N PHE A 101 -14.71 7.43 1.80
CA PHE A 101 -13.81 8.49 2.22
C PHE A 101 -13.03 8.93 0.99
N LEU A 102 -13.23 10.15 0.51
CA LEU A 102 -12.69 10.63 -0.75
C LEU A 102 -11.62 11.69 -0.56
N VAL A 103 -10.42 11.44 -1.11
CA VAL A 103 -9.35 12.42 -1.31
C VAL A 103 -9.28 12.78 -2.80
N PRO A 104 -9.82 13.93 -3.22
CA PRO A 104 -9.97 14.29 -4.62
C PRO A 104 -8.65 14.46 -5.37
N LYS A 105 -8.68 14.19 -6.68
CA LYS A 105 -7.52 14.35 -7.57
C LYS A 105 -7.11 15.82 -7.75
N GLY A 106 -5.86 16.01 -8.18
CA GLY A 106 -5.36 17.32 -8.63
C GLY A 106 -4.84 18.22 -7.52
N LYS A 107 -4.94 17.81 -6.26
CA LYS A 107 -4.51 18.56 -5.08
C LYS A 107 -3.52 17.77 -4.21
N ARG A 108 -2.86 18.49 -3.32
CA ARG A 108 -1.89 17.97 -2.36
C ARG A 108 -2.33 18.34 -0.95
N TYR A 109 -2.64 17.38 -0.12
CA TYR A 109 -3.19 17.58 1.22
C TYR A 109 -2.11 17.31 2.26
N LEU A 110 -1.70 18.35 2.99
CA LEU A 110 -0.75 18.21 4.09
C LEU A 110 -1.49 17.63 5.30
N VAL A 111 -1.10 16.45 5.73
CA VAL A 111 -1.73 15.73 6.84
C VAL A 111 -0.68 15.34 7.87
N SER A 112 -0.85 15.77 9.11
CA SER A 112 -0.01 15.37 10.23
C SER A 112 -0.26 13.92 10.64
N ALA A 113 0.64 13.35 11.47
CA ALA A 113 0.51 11.98 11.95
C ALA A 113 -0.87 11.73 12.59
N ASN A 114 -1.57 10.69 12.13
CA ASN A 114 -2.93 10.41 12.60
C ASN A 114 -3.27 8.92 12.61
N LYS A 115 -4.20 8.54 13.50
CA LYS A 115 -4.76 7.20 13.64
C LYS A 115 -6.23 7.17 13.25
N PHE A 116 -6.52 6.52 12.16
CA PHE A 116 -7.88 6.25 11.67
C PHE A 116 -8.34 4.91 12.24
N LYS A 117 -9.24 4.94 13.21
CA LYS A 117 -9.66 3.75 13.94
C LYS A 117 -11.05 3.29 13.54
N GLY A 118 -11.21 1.96 13.37
CA GLY A 118 -12.48 1.27 13.34
C GLY A 118 -12.94 0.82 14.74
N PRO A 119 -13.96 -0.07 14.82
CA PRO A 119 -14.60 -0.67 13.65
C PRO A 119 -15.53 0.31 12.96
N CYS A 120 -15.59 0.26 11.62
CA CYS A 120 -16.55 1.05 10.86
C CYS A 120 -17.91 0.35 10.79
N ALA A 121 -18.98 1.15 10.75
CA ALA A 121 -20.35 0.64 10.83
C ALA A 121 -20.85 -0.07 9.55
N GLY A 122 -20.12 0.08 8.43
CA GLY A 122 -20.46 -0.52 7.14
C GLY A 122 -19.24 -0.77 6.27
N GLN A 123 -19.46 -1.07 5.00
CA GLN A 123 -18.36 -1.17 4.03
C GLN A 123 -17.81 0.23 3.73
N LEU A 124 -16.49 0.35 3.77
CA LEU A 124 -15.81 1.62 3.54
C LEU A 124 -14.81 1.50 2.39
N VAL A 125 -14.90 2.43 1.46
CA VAL A 125 -13.85 2.67 0.47
C VAL A 125 -13.07 3.92 0.84
N ILE A 126 -11.76 3.80 0.88
CA ILE A 126 -10.82 4.89 1.02
C ILE A 126 -10.27 5.17 -0.38
N GLN A 127 -10.91 6.14 -1.04
CA GLN A 127 -10.57 6.54 -2.41
C GLN A 127 -9.55 7.67 -2.37
N ILE A 128 -8.32 7.38 -2.79
CA ILE A 128 -7.22 8.35 -2.82
C ILE A 128 -6.86 8.64 -4.27
N ASP A 129 -7.36 9.75 -4.81
CA ASP A 129 -7.04 10.19 -6.18
C ASP A 129 -6.11 11.41 -6.18
N GLY A 130 -6.05 12.14 -5.08
CA GLY A 130 -5.10 13.22 -4.83
C GLY A 130 -3.79 12.74 -4.19
N THR A 131 -2.98 13.69 -3.75
CA THR A 131 -1.73 13.37 -3.02
C THR A 131 -1.85 13.75 -1.55
N ILE A 132 -1.72 12.78 -0.65
CA ILE A 132 -1.56 13.03 0.78
C ILE A 132 -0.08 13.22 1.05
N VAL A 133 0.30 14.30 1.75
CA VAL A 133 1.69 14.70 1.98
C VAL A 133 1.97 14.75 3.47
N ALA A 134 3.09 14.19 3.91
CA ALA A 134 3.54 14.30 5.28
C ALA A 134 4.25 15.63 5.55
N PRO A 135 4.20 16.15 6.79
CA PRO A 135 5.15 17.17 7.24
C PRO A 135 6.58 16.67 7.04
N ASP A 136 7.43 17.51 6.48
CA ASP A 136 8.79 17.12 6.09
C ASP A 136 9.84 17.32 7.19
N ASP A 137 9.52 18.06 8.25
CA ASP A 137 10.47 18.38 9.33
C ASP A 137 10.36 17.41 10.50
N PRO A 138 11.41 16.59 10.76
CA PRO A 138 11.44 15.69 11.91
C PRO A 138 11.26 16.39 13.28
N LYS A 139 11.58 17.68 13.38
CA LYS A 139 11.54 18.43 14.64
C LYS A 139 10.12 18.79 15.09
N ILE A 140 9.19 18.89 14.13
CA ILE A 140 7.78 19.19 14.41
C ILE A 140 6.91 17.93 14.42
N TRP A 141 7.54 16.75 14.31
CA TRP A 141 6.78 15.50 14.31
C TRP A 141 6.14 15.26 15.67
N ASP A 142 4.91 14.77 15.64
CA ASP A 142 4.13 14.50 16.83
C ASP A 142 4.83 13.46 17.73
N PRO A 143 5.21 13.81 18.98
CA PRO A 143 5.87 12.90 19.91
C PRO A 143 4.98 11.71 20.32
N ASP A 144 3.66 11.85 20.23
CA ASP A 144 2.71 10.77 20.55
C ASP A 144 2.63 9.72 19.43
N HIS A 145 3.14 10.07 18.23
CA HIS A 145 3.15 9.20 17.05
C HIS A 145 4.56 9.08 16.42
N PRO A 146 5.61 8.76 17.19
CA PRO A 146 6.99 8.89 16.71
C PRO A 146 7.36 7.93 15.59
N ARG A 147 6.61 6.83 15.44
CA ARG A 147 6.93 5.75 14.49
C ARG A 147 5.87 5.52 13.43
N MET A 148 4.85 6.34 13.35
CA MET A 148 3.71 6.17 12.45
C MET A 148 3.27 7.53 11.89
N TRP A 149 2.93 7.54 10.60
CA TRP A 149 2.31 8.69 9.96
C TRP A 149 0.81 8.46 9.73
N LEU A 150 0.43 7.70 8.71
CA LEU A 150 -0.97 7.34 8.48
C LEU A 150 -1.20 5.92 9.01
N GLY A 151 -1.88 5.80 10.14
CA GLY A 151 -2.22 4.51 10.74
C GLY A 151 -3.70 4.19 10.66
N TYR A 152 -4.03 3.03 10.10
CA TYR A 152 -5.40 2.50 9.99
C TYR A 152 -5.52 1.25 10.86
N TYR A 153 -6.39 1.29 11.85
CA TYR A 153 -6.47 0.29 12.90
C TYR A 153 -7.86 -0.31 13.02
N ASN A 154 -7.93 -1.62 13.30
CA ASN A 154 -9.16 -2.34 13.62
C ASN A 154 -10.26 -2.16 12.54
N LEU A 155 -9.84 -2.28 11.28
CA LEU A 155 -10.73 -2.18 10.13
C LEU A 155 -11.21 -3.57 9.70
N SER A 156 -12.43 -3.63 9.18
CA SER A 156 -12.96 -4.84 8.57
C SER A 156 -13.77 -4.49 7.32
N ASN A 157 -13.58 -5.26 6.23
CA ASN A 157 -14.25 -5.05 4.94
C ASN A 157 -13.98 -3.64 4.36
N VAL A 158 -12.70 -3.26 4.26
CA VAL A 158 -12.28 -1.94 3.80
C VAL A 158 -11.43 -2.04 2.55
N PHE A 159 -11.65 -1.10 1.63
CA PHE A 159 -10.93 -0.99 0.37
C PHE A 159 -10.15 0.32 0.32
N PHE A 160 -8.87 0.23 0.11
CA PHE A 160 -8.01 1.36 -0.25
C PHE A 160 -7.80 1.30 -1.76
N GLN A 161 -8.16 2.35 -2.47
CA GLN A 161 -7.99 2.39 -3.91
C GLN A 161 -7.80 3.80 -4.45
N GLY A 162 -7.46 3.92 -5.72
CA GLY A 162 -7.27 5.18 -6.44
C GLY A 162 -5.92 5.27 -7.10
N LYS A 163 -5.74 6.28 -7.96
CA LYS A 163 -4.48 6.53 -8.68
C LYS A 163 -3.67 7.67 -8.05
N GLY A 164 -3.99 8.03 -6.83
CA GLY A 164 -3.28 9.07 -6.08
C GLY A 164 -2.02 8.55 -5.39
N ALA A 165 -1.43 9.42 -4.56
CA ALA A 165 -0.18 9.12 -3.89
C ALA A 165 -0.21 9.45 -2.39
N ILE A 166 0.53 8.66 -1.63
CA ILE A 166 0.90 8.90 -0.24
C ILE A 166 2.39 9.25 -0.25
N ASP A 167 2.74 10.54 -0.04
CA ASP A 167 4.09 11.07 -0.13
C ASP A 167 4.62 11.38 1.26
N GLY A 168 5.53 10.54 1.75
CA GLY A 168 6.08 10.65 3.11
C GLY A 168 7.06 11.80 3.33
N SER A 169 7.43 12.56 2.27
CA SER A 169 8.35 13.72 2.37
C SER A 169 9.67 13.41 3.11
N GLY A 170 10.23 12.20 2.92
CA GLY A 170 11.29 11.62 3.75
C GLY A 170 12.67 12.26 3.69
N SER A 171 12.92 13.22 2.78
CA SER A 171 14.27 13.74 2.47
C SER A 171 15.02 14.29 3.70
N LYS A 172 14.38 15.06 4.56
CA LYS A 172 14.97 15.60 5.79
C LYS A 172 15.20 14.50 6.84
N TRP A 173 14.32 13.49 6.90
CA TRP A 173 14.49 12.31 7.74
C TRP A 173 15.73 11.51 7.33
N TRP A 174 15.93 11.33 6.03
CA TRP A 174 17.10 10.60 5.51
C TRP A 174 18.39 11.36 5.79
N ALA A 175 18.38 12.69 5.63
CA ALA A 175 19.52 13.53 5.97
C ALA A 175 19.88 13.46 7.48
N ALA A 176 18.88 13.37 8.35
CA ALA A 176 19.06 13.27 9.79
C ALA A 176 19.39 11.85 10.29
N SER A 177 19.33 10.83 9.43
CA SER A 177 19.55 9.43 9.82
C SER A 177 21.00 9.15 10.22
N CYS A 178 21.20 8.43 11.34
CA CYS A 178 22.52 7.93 11.74
C CYS A 178 23.08 6.85 10.78
N LYS A 179 22.27 6.29 9.93
CA LYS A 179 22.73 5.39 8.86
C LYS A 179 23.47 6.15 7.76
N ARG A 180 23.09 7.40 7.52
CA ARG A 180 23.75 8.26 6.55
C ARG A 180 24.97 8.97 7.15
N ASN A 181 24.86 9.44 8.38
CA ASN A 181 25.93 10.05 9.12
C ASN A 181 25.93 9.52 10.56
N LYS A 182 26.97 8.79 10.94
CA LYS A 182 27.13 8.17 12.27
C LYS A 182 27.16 9.19 13.43
N SER A 183 27.41 10.45 13.15
CA SER A 183 27.35 11.54 14.14
C SER A 183 25.93 12.00 14.44
N ASN A 184 24.96 11.63 13.63
CA ASN A 184 23.57 11.95 13.88
C ASN A 184 22.99 11.02 14.97
N PRO A 185 22.02 11.49 15.77
CA PRO A 185 21.31 10.64 16.73
C PRO A 185 20.52 9.55 15.97
N CYS A 186 20.54 8.32 16.50
CA CYS A 186 19.78 7.22 15.93
C CYS A 186 18.30 7.28 16.32
N ILE A 187 17.59 8.30 15.84
CA ILE A 187 16.16 8.47 16.04
C ILE A 187 15.41 7.67 14.97
N GLY A 188 14.44 6.87 15.39
CA GLY A 188 13.61 6.13 14.43
C GLY A 188 12.63 7.05 13.72
N ALA A 189 12.53 6.92 12.41
CA ALA A 189 11.57 7.63 11.60
C ALA A 189 10.23 6.87 11.50
N PRO A 190 9.11 7.54 11.14
CA PRO A 190 7.81 6.90 11.02
C PRO A 190 7.68 6.04 9.77
N THR A 191 6.76 5.08 9.84
CA THR A 191 6.23 4.36 8.67
C THR A 191 5.19 5.23 7.98
N ALA A 192 5.21 5.29 6.64
CA ALA A 192 4.31 6.16 5.90
C ALA A 192 2.85 5.69 5.96
N LEU A 193 2.58 4.43 5.66
CA LEU A 193 1.26 3.82 5.73
C LEU A 193 1.30 2.58 6.60
N THR A 194 0.39 2.46 7.57
CA THR A 194 0.24 1.27 8.40
C THR A 194 -1.20 0.79 8.39
N ILE A 195 -1.41 -0.51 8.14
CA ILE A 195 -2.67 -1.22 8.36
C ILE A 195 -2.41 -2.22 9.47
N ASP A 196 -3.14 -2.09 10.58
CA ASP A 196 -2.90 -2.87 11.78
C ASP A 196 -4.19 -3.45 12.35
N SER A 197 -4.12 -4.65 12.92
CA SER A 197 -5.24 -5.33 13.61
C SER A 197 -6.52 -5.36 12.76
N SER A 198 -6.38 -5.55 11.46
CA SER A 198 -7.46 -5.41 10.48
C SER A 198 -7.74 -6.71 9.74
N SER A 199 -8.95 -6.84 9.20
CA SER A 199 -9.35 -8.05 8.48
C SER A 199 -10.13 -7.74 7.20
N ARG A 200 -9.98 -8.60 6.17
CA ARG A 200 -10.63 -8.43 4.86
C ARG A 200 -10.38 -7.03 4.28
N VAL A 201 -9.09 -6.72 4.12
CA VAL A 201 -8.63 -5.44 3.58
C VAL A 201 -8.09 -5.64 2.17
N ARG A 202 -8.50 -4.79 1.26
CA ARG A 202 -7.94 -4.71 -0.09
C ARG A 202 -7.26 -3.36 -0.30
N VAL A 203 -6.07 -3.38 -0.89
CA VAL A 203 -5.33 -2.16 -1.28
C VAL A 203 -5.01 -2.28 -2.76
N ARG A 204 -5.43 -1.29 -3.56
CA ARG A 204 -5.30 -1.37 -5.02
C ARG A 204 -4.81 -0.05 -5.63
N ASP A 205 -3.86 -0.15 -6.58
CA ASP A 205 -3.42 0.90 -7.50
C ASP A 205 -2.85 2.18 -6.87
N LEU A 206 -2.53 2.17 -5.58
CA LEU A 206 -1.97 3.32 -4.88
C LEU A 206 -0.46 3.45 -5.10
N THR A 207 0.02 4.68 -5.08
CA THR A 207 1.46 4.97 -5.00
C THR A 207 1.83 5.40 -3.58
N VAL A 208 2.78 4.70 -2.95
CA VAL A 208 3.38 5.12 -1.68
C VAL A 208 4.83 5.50 -1.97
N LYS A 209 5.20 6.76 -1.72
CA LYS A 209 6.52 7.24 -2.08
C LYS A 209 7.18 8.06 -0.99
N ASN A 210 8.50 8.16 -1.08
CA ASN A 210 9.33 8.98 -0.20
C ASN A 210 9.05 8.73 1.29
N GLY A 211 8.80 7.49 1.69
CA GLY A 211 8.60 7.12 3.09
C GLY A 211 9.75 7.62 3.95
N GLN A 212 9.45 8.10 5.15
CA GLN A 212 10.45 8.59 6.09
C GLN A 212 11.39 7.45 6.53
N GLN A 213 10.83 6.25 6.69
CA GLN A 213 11.50 4.98 6.89
C GLN A 213 10.80 3.91 6.05
N MET A 214 9.99 3.01 6.63
CA MET A 214 9.20 2.04 5.88
C MET A 214 8.07 2.73 5.12
N HIS A 215 7.75 2.25 3.91
CA HIS A 215 6.67 2.83 3.14
C HIS A 215 5.31 2.28 3.56
N PHE A 216 5.17 0.97 3.64
CA PHE A 216 3.90 0.33 3.94
C PHE A 216 4.09 -0.85 4.88
N THR A 217 3.37 -0.85 5.99
CA THR A 217 3.38 -1.95 6.96
C THR A 217 1.99 -2.55 7.11
N ILE A 218 1.91 -3.88 7.06
CA ILE A 218 0.73 -4.68 7.38
C ILE A 218 1.07 -5.48 8.64
N ALA A 219 0.37 -5.21 9.74
CA ALA A 219 0.65 -5.83 11.03
C ALA A 219 -0.61 -6.42 11.66
N TRP A 220 -0.48 -7.55 12.34
CA TRP A 220 -1.56 -8.19 13.12
C TRP A 220 -2.89 -8.33 12.35
N SER A 221 -2.80 -8.48 11.03
CA SER A 221 -3.96 -8.43 10.13
C SER A 221 -4.21 -9.77 9.45
N GLU A 222 -5.46 -9.97 9.01
CA GLU A 222 -5.88 -11.22 8.40
C GLU A 222 -6.64 -10.98 7.10
N THR A 223 -6.33 -11.79 6.08
CA THR A 223 -6.98 -11.71 4.77
C THR A 223 -6.80 -10.32 4.16
N VAL A 224 -5.56 -10.01 3.79
CA VAL A 224 -5.18 -8.74 3.17
C VAL A 224 -4.68 -8.99 1.75
N ARG A 225 -5.26 -8.28 0.79
CA ARG A 225 -4.79 -8.30 -0.60
C ARG A 225 -4.28 -6.93 -1.01
N VAL A 226 -3.08 -6.91 -1.55
CA VAL A 226 -2.44 -5.71 -2.11
C VAL A 226 -2.13 -5.97 -3.58
N SER A 227 -2.70 -5.20 -4.47
CA SER A 227 -2.50 -5.37 -5.92
C SER A 227 -2.19 -4.03 -6.61
N GLY A 228 -1.33 -4.05 -7.62
CA GLY A 228 -1.02 -2.87 -8.44
C GLY A 228 -0.36 -1.71 -7.67
N VAL A 229 0.07 -1.91 -6.43
CA VAL A 229 0.67 -0.86 -5.60
C VAL A 229 2.09 -0.57 -6.05
N THR A 230 2.41 0.72 -6.17
CA THR A 230 3.75 1.19 -6.51
C THR A 230 4.39 1.83 -5.28
N VAL A 231 5.59 1.36 -4.90
CA VAL A 231 6.38 1.91 -3.81
C VAL A 231 7.68 2.49 -4.37
N LEU A 232 7.94 3.77 -4.09
CA LEU A 232 9.09 4.49 -4.67
C LEU A 232 9.86 5.28 -3.62
N ALA A 233 11.18 5.16 -3.64
CA ALA A 233 12.10 6.06 -2.94
C ALA A 233 13.42 6.18 -3.71
N PRO A 234 14.15 7.30 -3.55
CA PRO A 234 15.48 7.44 -4.13
C PRO A 234 16.45 6.36 -3.67
N GLY A 235 17.35 5.91 -4.55
CA GLY A 235 18.30 4.84 -4.25
C GLY A 235 19.21 5.10 -3.05
N ASN A 236 19.41 6.33 -2.66
CA ASN A 236 20.24 6.74 -1.51
C ASN A 236 19.44 6.97 -0.22
N SER A 237 18.16 6.62 -0.19
CA SER A 237 17.33 6.74 1.01
C SER A 237 17.61 5.57 1.98
N PRO A 238 18.00 5.84 3.24
CA PRO A 238 18.33 4.79 4.20
C PRO A 238 17.08 4.18 4.82
N ASN A 239 17.04 2.86 4.98
CA ASN A 239 15.98 2.10 5.64
C ASN A 239 14.57 2.37 5.07
N THR A 240 14.48 2.61 3.77
CA THR A 240 13.20 2.85 3.09
C THR A 240 12.67 1.56 2.49
N ASP A 241 12.41 0.58 3.36
CA ASP A 241 11.88 -0.71 2.96
C ASP A 241 10.50 -0.53 2.29
N GLY A 242 10.21 -1.39 1.33
CA GLY A 242 8.98 -1.30 0.53
C GLY A 242 7.72 -1.64 1.32
N ILE A 243 7.33 -2.92 1.33
CA ILE A 243 6.17 -3.43 2.05
C ILE A 243 6.65 -4.39 3.13
N HIS A 244 6.28 -4.13 4.38
CA HIS A 244 6.61 -4.95 5.53
C HIS A 244 5.36 -5.66 6.05
N VAL A 245 5.42 -6.98 6.17
CA VAL A 245 4.33 -7.80 6.71
C VAL A 245 4.82 -8.47 8.00
N THR A 246 4.08 -8.31 9.08
CA THR A 246 4.41 -8.91 10.37
C THR A 246 3.18 -9.40 11.10
N SER A 247 3.29 -10.54 11.80
CA SER A 247 2.22 -11.12 12.64
C SER A 247 0.85 -11.18 11.95
N SER A 248 0.85 -11.41 10.63
CA SER A 248 -0.35 -11.40 9.81
C SER A 248 -0.51 -12.72 9.07
N LYS A 249 -1.74 -13.05 8.66
CA LYS A 249 -2.05 -14.29 7.94
C LYS A 249 -2.92 -14.03 6.72
N ASN A 250 -2.83 -14.93 5.72
CA ASN A 250 -3.54 -14.81 4.44
C ASN A 250 -3.30 -13.45 3.77
N VAL A 251 -2.03 -13.05 3.64
CA VAL A 251 -1.64 -11.82 2.96
C VAL A 251 -1.13 -12.13 1.57
N VAL A 252 -1.68 -11.45 0.58
CA VAL A 252 -1.28 -11.57 -0.82
C VAL A 252 -0.82 -10.23 -1.34
N LEU A 253 0.39 -10.19 -1.89
CA LEU A 253 0.94 -9.05 -2.60
C LEU A 253 1.11 -9.47 -4.06
N GLN A 254 0.44 -8.77 -4.98
CA GLN A 254 0.47 -9.15 -6.40
C GLN A 254 0.60 -7.93 -7.30
N ASN A 255 1.34 -8.07 -8.40
CA ASN A 255 1.55 -6.99 -9.36
C ASN A 255 2.07 -5.67 -8.75
N CYS A 256 2.75 -5.74 -7.59
CA CYS A 256 3.33 -4.58 -6.95
C CYS A 256 4.69 -4.23 -7.56
N VAL A 257 4.99 -2.93 -7.66
CA VAL A 257 6.28 -2.42 -8.11
C VAL A 257 6.97 -1.77 -6.92
N ILE A 258 8.14 -2.29 -6.51
CA ILE A 258 8.91 -1.74 -5.41
C ILE A 258 10.28 -1.30 -5.91
N GLY A 259 10.50 0.02 -5.86
CA GLY A 259 11.78 0.67 -6.14
C GLY A 259 12.17 1.57 -4.97
N ALA A 260 12.82 0.98 -3.95
CA ALA A 260 13.19 1.68 -2.72
C ALA A 260 14.64 1.37 -2.33
N GLY A 261 15.39 2.40 -1.93
CA GLY A 261 16.79 2.25 -1.55
C GLY A 261 17.68 1.78 -2.71
N TRP A 262 18.70 1.00 -2.41
CA TRP A 262 19.71 0.49 -3.37
C TRP A 262 19.18 -0.61 -4.30
N HIS A 263 17.90 -0.96 -4.22
CA HIS A 263 17.33 -2.08 -4.96
C HIS A 263 16.68 -1.66 -6.27
N LEU A 264 16.91 -2.48 -7.29
CA LEU A 264 16.19 -2.40 -8.56
C LEU A 264 14.69 -2.52 -8.32
N ALA A 265 13.87 -1.87 -9.15
CA ALA A 265 12.43 -2.06 -9.07
C ALA A 265 12.10 -3.53 -9.35
N LEU A 266 11.47 -4.19 -8.39
CA LEU A 266 11.05 -5.58 -8.49
C LEU A 266 9.54 -5.64 -8.65
N ARG A 267 9.08 -6.41 -9.63
CA ARG A 267 7.68 -6.83 -9.71
C ARG A 267 7.57 -8.24 -9.16
N PHE A 268 6.69 -8.47 -8.20
CA PHE A 268 6.61 -9.78 -7.54
C PHE A 268 5.18 -10.15 -7.16
N ILE A 269 4.98 -11.45 -7.01
CA ILE A 269 3.82 -12.05 -6.34
C ILE A 269 4.35 -12.71 -5.08
N MET A 270 3.78 -12.36 -3.92
CA MET A 270 4.12 -12.97 -2.65
C MET A 270 2.84 -13.45 -1.95
N LEU A 271 2.82 -14.71 -1.61
CA LEU A 271 1.75 -15.35 -0.84
C LEU A 271 2.29 -15.69 0.54
N ILE A 272 1.61 -15.23 1.58
CA ILE A 272 1.93 -15.53 2.97
C ILE A 272 0.79 -16.31 3.57
N PHE A 273 1.03 -17.60 3.88
CA PHE A 273 0.09 -18.48 4.57
C PHE A 273 0.59 -18.76 5.99
N GLU A 274 -0.27 -18.64 6.98
CA GLU A 274 0.00 -19.15 8.32
C GLU A 274 -0.42 -20.62 8.38
N LEU A 275 0.49 -21.50 8.80
CA LEU A 275 0.11 -22.88 9.16
C LEU A 275 -0.36 -22.91 10.62
N LYS A 276 -1.51 -23.50 10.89
CA LYS A 276 -2.01 -23.77 12.24
C LYS A 276 -1.01 -24.62 13.02
N GLY A 277 -0.51 -24.09 14.13
CA GLY A 277 0.37 -24.76 15.08
C GLY A 277 1.80 -24.25 14.98
N ASN A 278 2.27 -23.60 16.01
CA ASN A 278 3.63 -23.15 16.28
C ASN A 278 4.62 -23.37 15.14
N GLN A 279 4.93 -22.28 14.42
CA GLN A 279 6.05 -22.13 13.52
C GLN A 279 5.80 -22.42 12.03
N MET A 280 6.28 -21.51 11.30
CA MET A 280 6.66 -21.31 9.91
C MET A 280 5.64 -20.61 9.03
N LEU A 281 5.96 -19.36 8.80
CA LEU A 281 5.53 -18.61 7.64
C LEU A 281 6.11 -19.28 6.39
N PHE A 282 5.28 -19.88 5.56
CA PHE A 282 5.70 -20.18 4.19
C PHE A 282 5.54 -18.92 3.36
N CYS A 283 6.66 -18.38 2.90
CA CYS A 283 6.68 -17.29 1.95
C CYS A 283 7.05 -17.87 0.58
N ILE A 284 6.12 -17.83 -0.37
CA ILE A 284 6.45 -18.11 -1.78
C ILE A 284 6.62 -16.75 -2.45
N MET A 285 7.85 -16.41 -2.80
CA MET A 285 8.15 -15.20 -3.55
C MET A 285 8.50 -15.58 -4.98
N VAL A 286 7.68 -15.19 -5.94
CA VAL A 286 8.00 -15.27 -7.36
C VAL A 286 8.42 -13.88 -7.81
N CYS A 287 9.73 -13.67 -7.98
CA CYS A 287 10.27 -12.41 -8.48
C CYS A 287 10.39 -12.47 -10.01
N VAL A 288 9.79 -11.51 -10.70
CA VAL A 288 10.06 -11.24 -12.10
C VAL A 288 10.95 -10.00 -12.15
N LEU A 289 12.21 -10.20 -12.54
CA LEU A 289 13.14 -9.09 -12.77
C LEU A 289 12.73 -8.38 -14.06
N ILE A 290 12.37 -7.11 -13.95
CA ILE A 290 12.20 -6.26 -15.13
C ILE A 290 13.52 -5.51 -15.33
N PHE A 291 14.30 -5.96 -16.31
CA PHE A 291 15.43 -5.18 -16.79
C PHE A 291 14.86 -4.04 -17.68
N ARG A 292 15.17 -2.81 -17.34
CA ARG A 292 15.10 -1.67 -18.26
C ARG A 292 16.49 -1.33 -18.73
#